data_5a54db81fc5a2095e799b0896a240ed2
#
_entry.id   5a54db81fc5a2095e799b0896a240ed2
#
_cell.length_a   1.000
_cell.length_b   1.000
_cell.length_c   1.000
_cell.angle_alpha   90.00
_cell.angle_beta   90.00
_cell.angle_gamma   90.00
#
_symmetry.space_group_name_H-M   'P 1'
#
loop_
_entity.id
_entity.type
_entity.pdbx_description
1 polymer ?
#
loop_
_entity_poly.entity_id
_entity_poly.type
_entity_poly.pdbx_seq_one_letter_code
_entity_poly.pdbx_strand_id
1 'polypeptide(L)'
;MLMTLFLFISCNNSGGDTASTNPDESAKGPNLTEISKKITDSNAFVLAVKEVEALISSVDELAKAIGKKIDNNTGLSANQNHNTSLLAGAYSISTLITEKLSKLKNLEGLKAEIAEAKKCSEDFTKKLKDNHADLGVAGNGASTDENAQKAILKTNAIVDKGAKELKELFESVEKLSKAAQEALANSVQELTSPVVAETPKKP
;
A
#
# COMPACT_ATOMS: atom_id res chain seq x y z
N MET A 1 18.55 2.10 -13.46
CA MET A 1 18.40 1.95 -14.92
C MET A 1 17.47 0.78 -15.17
N LEU A 2 16.17 1.06 -15.29
CA LEU A 2 15.13 0.03 -15.40
C LEU A 2 14.80 -0.13 -16.87
N MET A 3 15.17 -1.27 -17.42
CA MET A 3 15.00 -1.59 -18.84
C MET A 3 13.56 -2.11 -19.04
N THR A 4 12.70 -1.26 -19.57
CA THR A 4 11.32 -1.61 -19.92
C THR A 4 11.34 -2.37 -21.26
N LEU A 5 11.17 -3.69 -21.19
CA LEU A 5 11.07 -4.54 -22.38
C LEU A 5 9.63 -4.47 -22.91
N PHE A 6 9.40 -3.69 -23.95
CA PHE A 6 8.14 -3.72 -24.72
C PHE A 6 8.18 -4.88 -25.71
N LEU A 7 7.46 -5.95 -25.40
CA LEU A 7 7.17 -7.01 -26.37
C LEU A 7 5.95 -6.58 -27.21
N PHE A 8 6.22 -6.09 -28.41
CA PHE A 8 5.17 -5.95 -29.42
C PHE A 8 4.88 -7.32 -30.03
N ILE A 9 3.78 -7.94 -29.62
CA ILE A 9 3.23 -9.10 -30.32
C ILE A 9 2.40 -8.56 -31.49
N SER A 10 3.01 -8.51 -32.66
CA SER A 10 2.31 -8.24 -33.92
C SER A 10 1.63 -9.52 -34.39
N CYS A 11 0.34 -9.67 -34.13
CA CYS A 11 -0.47 -10.68 -34.84
C CYS A 11 -0.80 -10.18 -36.22
N ASN A 12 0.02 -10.58 -37.21
CA ASN A 12 -0.30 -10.40 -38.59
C ASN A 12 -1.33 -11.46 -38.98
N ASN A 13 -2.61 -11.08 -39.09
CA ASN A 13 -3.65 -11.93 -39.64
C ASN A 13 -3.74 -11.71 -41.16
N SER A 14 -3.02 -12.55 -41.90
CA SER A 14 -3.12 -12.58 -43.37
C SER A 14 -4.30 -13.46 -43.78
N GLY A 15 -5.26 -12.87 -44.44
CA GLY A 15 -6.50 -13.52 -44.88
C GLY A 15 -6.26 -14.67 -45.87
N GLY A 16 -7.08 -15.69 -45.74
CA GLY A 16 -7.29 -16.74 -46.71
C GLY A 16 -8.75 -17.19 -46.65
N ASP A 17 -9.54 -16.76 -47.64
CA ASP A 17 -10.91 -17.22 -47.85
C ASP A 17 -10.93 -18.73 -48.11
N THR A 18 -11.56 -19.49 -47.20
CA THR A 18 -12.26 -20.72 -47.57
C THR A 18 -13.52 -20.83 -46.73
N ALA A 19 -14.65 -20.66 -47.40
CA ALA A 19 -15.96 -20.90 -46.84
C ALA A 19 -16.07 -22.35 -46.36
N SER A 20 -16.15 -22.54 -45.05
CA SER A 20 -16.64 -23.76 -44.42
C SER A 20 -17.89 -23.40 -43.63
N THR A 21 -19.01 -23.79 -44.16
CA THR A 21 -20.31 -23.76 -43.50
C THR A 21 -20.29 -24.77 -42.35
N ASN A 22 -20.07 -24.29 -41.14
CA ASN A 22 -20.54 -24.96 -39.95
C ASN A 22 -20.84 -23.90 -38.89
N PRO A 23 -22.10 -23.61 -38.57
CA PRO A 23 -22.43 -22.73 -37.46
C PRO A 23 -22.28 -23.48 -36.17
N ASP A 24 -21.69 -22.83 -35.21
CA ASP A 24 -21.71 -23.17 -33.80
C ASP A 24 -20.61 -24.10 -33.29
N GLU A 25 -19.44 -23.50 -33.09
CA GLU A 25 -18.52 -23.84 -32.01
C GLU A 25 -17.44 -22.75 -31.86
N SER A 26 -17.86 -21.53 -31.57
CA SER A 26 -16.92 -20.57 -31.01
C SER A 26 -16.79 -20.85 -29.52
N ALA A 27 -15.94 -21.81 -29.14
CA ALA A 27 -15.38 -21.83 -27.81
C ALA A 27 -14.73 -20.46 -27.60
N LYS A 28 -15.40 -19.57 -26.85
CA LYS A 28 -14.86 -18.26 -26.52
C LYS A 28 -13.60 -18.52 -25.70
N GLY A 29 -12.46 -18.45 -26.35
CA GLY A 29 -11.17 -18.46 -25.66
C GLY A 29 -11.12 -17.36 -24.60
N PRO A 30 -10.15 -17.42 -23.66
CA PRO A 30 -10.05 -16.43 -22.60
C PRO A 30 -9.97 -15.02 -23.21
N ASN A 31 -10.71 -14.09 -22.65
CA ASN A 31 -10.68 -12.70 -23.08
C ASN A 31 -9.35 -12.06 -22.67
N LEU A 32 -8.33 -12.18 -23.52
CA LEU A 32 -6.96 -11.69 -23.24
C LEU A 32 -6.92 -10.18 -22.94
N THR A 33 -7.82 -9.40 -23.52
CA THR A 33 -7.92 -7.95 -23.24
C THR A 33 -8.36 -7.71 -21.82
N GLU A 34 -9.33 -8.46 -21.33
CA GLU A 34 -9.84 -8.36 -19.97
C GLU A 34 -8.80 -8.84 -18.95
N ILE A 35 -8.14 -9.96 -19.23
CA ILE A 35 -7.06 -10.49 -18.38
C ILE A 35 -5.89 -9.50 -18.31
N SER A 36 -5.46 -8.95 -19.46
CA SER A 36 -4.41 -7.92 -19.50
C SER A 36 -4.78 -6.69 -18.68
N LYS A 37 -6.03 -6.26 -18.75
CA LYS A 37 -6.54 -5.15 -17.94
C LYS A 37 -6.50 -5.49 -16.44
N LYS A 38 -6.96 -6.66 -16.04
CA LYS A 38 -6.90 -7.12 -14.63
C LYS A 38 -5.47 -7.10 -14.10
N ILE A 39 -4.50 -7.62 -14.85
CA ILE A 39 -3.09 -7.62 -14.47
C ILE A 39 -2.57 -6.19 -14.31
N THR A 40 -2.88 -5.30 -15.25
CA THR A 40 -2.46 -3.90 -15.19
C THR A 40 -3.05 -3.19 -13.97
N ASP A 41 -4.35 -3.37 -13.72
CA ASP A 41 -5.04 -2.75 -12.58
C ASP A 41 -4.52 -3.31 -11.24
N SER A 42 -4.32 -4.62 -11.15
CA SER A 42 -3.78 -5.27 -9.94
C SER A 42 -2.33 -4.84 -9.67
N ASN A 43 -1.50 -4.72 -10.70
CA ASN A 43 -0.12 -4.25 -10.55
C ASN A 43 -0.07 -2.78 -10.10
N ALA A 44 -0.89 -1.91 -10.68
CA ALA A 44 -1.00 -0.52 -10.25
C ALA A 44 -1.46 -0.41 -8.79
N PHE A 45 -2.38 -1.28 -8.37
CA PHE A 45 -2.83 -1.35 -6.99
C PHE A 45 -1.71 -1.78 -6.03
N VAL A 46 -0.95 -2.85 -6.36
CA VAL A 46 0.20 -3.30 -5.57
C VAL A 46 1.23 -2.18 -5.41
N LEU A 47 1.54 -1.44 -6.47
CA LEU A 47 2.47 -0.31 -6.41
C LEU A 47 1.97 0.80 -5.49
N ALA A 48 0.67 1.14 -5.55
CA ALA A 48 0.08 2.15 -4.67
C ALA A 48 0.10 1.74 -3.20
N VAL A 49 -0.14 0.45 -2.88
CA VAL A 49 -0.02 -0.08 -1.51
C VAL A 49 1.44 -0.04 -1.03
N LYS A 50 2.41 -0.36 -1.89
CA LYS A 50 3.84 -0.25 -1.55
C LYS A 50 4.29 1.17 -1.24
N GLU A 51 3.71 2.18 -1.88
CA GLU A 51 3.96 3.58 -1.50
C GLU A 51 3.45 3.88 -0.08
N VAL A 52 2.32 3.31 0.32
CA VAL A 52 1.80 3.44 1.70
C VAL A 52 2.71 2.74 2.69
N GLU A 53 3.18 1.53 2.39
CA GLU A 53 4.18 0.82 3.24
C GLU A 53 5.45 1.65 3.44
N ALA A 54 5.96 2.29 2.38
CA ALA A 54 7.13 3.16 2.46
C ALA A 54 6.91 4.39 3.36
N LEU A 55 5.71 4.98 3.32
CA LEU A 55 5.36 6.10 4.20
C LEU A 55 5.27 5.66 5.67
N ILE A 56 4.69 4.51 5.96
CA ILE A 56 4.64 3.96 7.32
C ILE A 56 6.07 3.69 7.82
N SER A 57 6.93 3.10 6.99
CA SER A 57 8.34 2.89 7.32
C SER A 57 9.08 4.21 7.58
N SER A 58 8.70 5.30 6.91
CA SER A 58 9.26 6.63 7.16
C SER A 58 8.93 7.14 8.57
N VAL A 59 7.75 6.79 9.12
CA VAL A 59 7.42 7.11 10.52
C VAL A 59 8.31 6.32 11.48
N ASP A 60 8.62 5.06 11.17
CA ASP A 60 9.56 4.25 11.95
C ASP A 60 10.98 4.85 11.94
N GLU A 61 11.44 5.39 10.80
CA GLU A 61 12.72 6.09 10.73
C GLU A 61 12.71 7.40 11.55
N LEU A 62 11.60 8.15 11.53
CA LEU A 62 11.45 9.31 12.42
C LEU A 62 11.55 8.92 13.90
N ALA A 63 11.00 7.76 14.30
CA ALA A 63 11.08 7.31 15.67
C ALA A 63 12.54 7.09 16.15
N LYS A 64 13.47 6.77 15.25
CA LYS A 64 14.91 6.65 15.57
C LYS A 64 15.57 8.01 15.85
N ALA A 65 14.96 9.10 15.41
CA ALA A 65 15.44 10.46 15.62
C ALA A 65 14.89 11.12 16.91
N ILE A 66 14.05 10.42 17.67
CA ILE A 66 13.55 10.92 18.96
C ILE A 66 14.73 11.29 19.87
N GLY A 67 14.72 12.49 20.43
CA GLY A 67 15.75 13.00 21.33
C GLY A 67 17.10 13.25 20.67
N LYS A 68 17.14 13.48 19.36
CA LYS A 68 18.38 13.70 18.60
C LYS A 68 18.35 14.99 17.78
N LYS A 69 19.53 15.49 17.45
CA LYS A 69 19.79 16.58 16.49
C LYS A 69 20.92 16.20 15.55
N ILE A 70 21.02 16.89 14.41
CA ILE A 70 22.16 16.75 13.50
C ILE A 70 23.42 17.32 14.15
N ASP A 71 24.50 16.61 14.06
CA ASP A 71 25.82 16.95 14.59
C ASP A 71 26.90 16.73 13.52
N ASN A 72 27.85 17.65 13.41
CA ASN A 72 28.87 17.64 12.36
C ASN A 72 29.93 16.53 12.50
N ASN A 73 30.12 15.97 13.69
CA ASN A 73 31.14 14.95 13.92
C ASN A 73 30.57 13.53 13.91
N THR A 74 29.36 13.36 14.46
CA THR A 74 28.73 12.04 14.67
C THR A 74 27.52 11.80 13.79
N GLY A 75 27.09 12.79 12.98
CA GLY A 75 25.86 12.77 12.21
C GLY A 75 24.63 13.02 13.07
N LEU A 76 24.46 12.31 14.19
CA LEU A 76 23.38 12.52 15.16
C LEU A 76 23.95 12.54 16.60
N SER A 77 23.51 13.52 17.40
CA SER A 77 23.82 13.62 18.81
C SER A 77 22.56 13.84 19.65
N ALA A 78 22.68 13.75 20.98
CA ALA A 78 21.55 13.93 21.89
C ALA A 78 20.99 15.36 21.85
N ASN A 79 19.67 15.47 21.85
CA ASN A 79 18.88 16.69 21.97
C ASN A 79 17.57 16.36 22.67
N GLN A 80 17.66 15.91 23.92
CA GLN A 80 16.54 15.36 24.67
C GLN A 80 15.38 16.35 24.79
N ASN A 81 14.17 15.81 24.71
CA ASN A 81 12.90 16.54 24.90
C ASN A 81 12.68 17.71 23.90
N HIS A 82 13.09 17.53 22.64
CA HIS A 82 12.89 18.51 21.56
C HIS A 82 12.25 17.85 20.33
N ASN A 83 11.08 17.21 20.53
CA ASN A 83 10.47 16.36 19.50
C ASN A 83 9.26 16.98 18.78
N THR A 84 8.86 18.22 19.10
CA THR A 84 7.63 18.80 18.54
C THR A 84 7.64 18.84 17.01
N SER A 85 8.74 19.32 16.39
CA SER A 85 8.86 19.36 14.91
C SER A 85 8.91 17.97 14.29
N LEU A 86 9.56 17.01 14.95
CA LEU A 86 9.60 15.61 14.52
C LEU A 86 8.20 15.00 14.51
N LEU A 87 7.42 15.25 15.56
CA LEU A 87 6.03 14.78 15.66
C LEU A 87 5.09 15.47 14.66
N ALA A 88 5.31 16.76 14.36
CA ALA A 88 4.61 17.44 13.30
C ALA A 88 4.90 16.80 11.92
N GLY A 89 6.14 16.39 11.67
CA GLY A 89 6.52 15.60 10.50
C GLY A 89 5.80 14.26 10.44
N ALA A 90 5.75 13.52 11.55
CA ALA A 90 5.01 12.27 11.64
C ALA A 90 3.51 12.45 11.37
N TYR A 91 2.90 13.51 11.91
CA TYR A 91 1.51 13.86 11.63
C TYR A 91 1.28 14.17 10.15
N SER A 92 2.17 14.91 9.51
CA SER A 92 2.08 15.22 8.08
C SER A 92 2.15 13.94 7.22
N ILE A 93 3.04 13.01 7.56
CA ILE A 93 3.13 11.70 6.90
C ILE A 93 1.84 10.89 7.14
N SER A 94 1.30 10.88 8.37
CA SER A 94 0.05 10.16 8.66
C SER A 94 -1.13 10.68 7.82
N THR A 95 -1.21 11.99 7.63
CA THR A 95 -2.21 12.62 6.76
C THR A 95 -2.05 12.19 5.30
N LEU A 96 -0.80 12.13 4.80
CA LEU A 96 -0.51 11.67 3.44
C LEU A 96 -0.85 10.18 3.26
N ILE A 97 -0.60 9.34 4.25
CA ILE A 97 -1.02 7.92 4.26
C ILE A 97 -2.54 7.82 4.10
N THR A 98 -3.29 8.56 4.91
CA THR A 98 -4.77 8.59 4.84
C THR A 98 -5.27 9.04 3.46
N GLU A 99 -4.63 10.05 2.89
CA GLU A 99 -4.95 10.54 1.54
C GLU A 99 -4.68 9.47 0.46
N LYS A 100 -3.52 8.81 0.51
CA LYS A 100 -3.18 7.76 -0.45
C LYS A 100 -4.10 6.55 -0.35
N LEU A 101 -4.40 6.07 0.85
CA LEU A 101 -5.36 4.99 1.07
C LEU A 101 -6.76 5.36 0.57
N SER A 102 -7.16 6.64 0.72
CA SER A 102 -8.46 7.11 0.23
C SER A 102 -8.55 7.16 -1.30
N LYS A 103 -7.42 7.28 -1.99
CA LYS A 103 -7.33 7.27 -3.46
C LYS A 103 -7.19 5.87 -4.06
N LEU A 104 -7.02 4.83 -3.24
CA LEU A 104 -6.95 3.46 -3.74
C LEU A 104 -8.25 3.12 -4.47
N LYS A 105 -8.12 2.63 -5.70
CA LYS A 105 -9.26 2.11 -6.46
C LYS A 105 -9.78 0.84 -5.78
N ASN A 106 -11.10 0.68 -5.76
CA ASN A 106 -11.70 -0.55 -5.30
C ASN A 106 -11.28 -1.69 -6.26
N LEU A 107 -10.41 -2.57 -5.80
CA LEU A 107 -10.14 -3.84 -6.45
C LEU A 107 -11.16 -4.86 -5.92
N GLU A 108 -11.75 -5.61 -6.84
CA GLU A 108 -12.74 -6.63 -6.46
C GLU A 108 -12.09 -7.66 -5.50
N GLY A 109 -12.78 -7.96 -4.41
CA GLY A 109 -12.27 -8.85 -3.37
C GLY A 109 -11.39 -8.20 -2.28
N LEU A 110 -10.98 -6.92 -2.42
CA LEU A 110 -10.10 -6.24 -1.43
C LEU A 110 -10.79 -5.09 -0.69
N LYS A 111 -12.11 -4.97 -0.80
CA LYS A 111 -12.86 -3.85 -0.20
C LYS A 111 -12.75 -3.81 1.32
N ALA A 112 -12.73 -4.97 1.98
CA ALA A 112 -12.65 -5.06 3.43
C ALA A 112 -11.27 -4.63 3.94
N GLU A 113 -10.20 -5.12 3.31
CA GLU A 113 -8.81 -4.78 3.65
C GLU A 113 -8.51 -3.30 3.40
N ILE A 114 -9.03 -2.74 2.31
CA ILE A 114 -8.92 -1.30 2.02
C ILE A 114 -9.62 -0.49 3.11
N ALA A 115 -10.85 -0.87 3.49
CA ALA A 115 -11.63 -0.17 4.51
C ALA A 115 -10.95 -0.25 5.89
N GLU A 116 -10.39 -1.41 6.26
CA GLU A 116 -9.64 -1.59 7.50
C GLU A 116 -8.39 -0.71 7.53
N ALA A 117 -7.57 -0.74 6.46
CA ALA A 117 -6.36 0.09 6.37
C ALA A 117 -6.68 1.60 6.44
N LYS A 118 -7.75 2.05 5.77
CA LYS A 118 -8.22 3.44 5.86
C LYS A 118 -8.60 3.80 7.27
N LYS A 119 -9.42 2.98 7.93
CA LYS A 119 -9.86 3.21 9.31
C LYS A 119 -8.66 3.30 10.25
N CYS A 120 -7.71 2.36 10.20
CA CYS A 120 -6.51 2.39 11.03
C CYS A 120 -5.67 3.66 10.78
N SER A 121 -5.58 4.14 9.54
CA SER A 121 -4.89 5.38 9.20
C SER A 121 -5.58 6.62 9.77
N GLU A 122 -6.89 6.68 9.68
CA GLU A 122 -7.70 7.75 10.26
C GLU A 122 -7.60 7.75 11.79
N ASP A 123 -7.65 6.58 12.42
CA ASP A 123 -7.51 6.41 13.87
C ASP A 123 -6.12 6.88 14.35
N PHE A 124 -5.05 6.52 13.64
CA PHE A 124 -3.69 7.00 13.95
C PHE A 124 -3.57 8.52 13.84
N THR A 125 -4.00 9.09 12.72
CA THR A 125 -3.95 10.53 12.48
C THR A 125 -4.78 11.28 13.55
N LYS A 126 -5.97 10.80 13.85
CA LYS A 126 -6.84 11.35 14.88
C LYS A 126 -6.18 11.26 16.26
N LYS A 127 -5.58 10.13 16.59
CA LYS A 127 -4.93 9.92 17.89
C LYS A 127 -3.78 10.90 18.12
N LEU A 128 -2.94 11.15 17.12
CA LEU A 128 -1.89 12.18 17.21
C LEU A 128 -2.50 13.57 17.46
N LYS A 129 -3.56 13.92 16.74
CA LYS A 129 -4.26 15.19 16.89
C LYS A 129 -4.90 15.35 18.27
N ASP A 130 -5.56 14.32 18.79
CA ASP A 130 -6.22 14.35 20.08
C ASP A 130 -5.20 14.54 21.25
N ASN A 131 -3.96 14.09 21.05
CA ASN A 131 -2.87 14.27 22.01
C ASN A 131 -2.04 15.55 21.76
N HIS A 132 -2.56 16.53 21.04
CA HIS A 132 -1.84 17.77 20.66
C HIS A 132 -1.26 18.53 21.87
N ALA A 133 -1.89 18.47 23.03
CA ALA A 133 -1.43 19.14 24.24
C ALA A 133 -0.05 18.61 24.70
N ASP A 134 0.25 17.33 24.48
CA ASP A 134 1.51 16.71 24.83
C ASP A 134 2.50 16.64 23.67
N LEU A 135 1.97 16.54 22.45
CA LEU A 135 2.76 16.32 21.23
C LEU A 135 3.10 17.62 20.48
N GLY A 136 2.25 18.65 20.64
CA GLY A 136 2.36 19.93 19.95
C GLY A 136 2.77 21.10 20.83
N VAL A 137 3.46 20.86 21.94
CA VAL A 137 3.82 21.91 22.92
C VAL A 137 4.66 23.00 22.28
N ALA A 138 4.25 24.28 22.49
CA ALA A 138 4.93 25.47 22.00
C ALA A 138 5.79 26.11 23.08
N GLY A 139 6.81 26.87 22.67
CA GLY A 139 7.70 27.61 23.58
C GLY A 139 8.80 26.74 24.18
N ASN A 140 9.17 26.98 25.45
CA ASN A 140 10.25 26.25 26.13
C ASN A 140 9.88 24.82 26.54
N GLY A 141 8.64 24.39 26.26
CA GLY A 141 8.11 23.06 26.58
C GLY A 141 7.92 22.20 25.34
N ALA A 142 8.99 21.88 24.61
CA ALA A 142 8.89 20.94 23.50
C ALA A 142 8.46 19.55 23.99
N SER A 143 7.83 18.77 23.10
CA SER A 143 7.40 17.40 23.43
C SER A 143 8.57 16.55 23.92
N THR A 144 8.35 15.85 25.04
CA THR A 144 9.36 15.00 25.67
C THR A 144 9.67 13.76 24.81
N ASP A 145 10.84 13.15 25.05
CA ASP A 145 11.20 11.88 24.44
C ASP A 145 10.18 10.78 24.77
N GLU A 146 9.69 10.75 26.01
CA GLU A 146 8.67 9.80 26.47
C GLU A 146 7.35 9.98 25.68
N ASN A 147 6.86 11.21 25.51
CA ASN A 147 5.64 11.48 24.76
C ASN A 147 5.81 11.10 23.28
N ALA A 148 6.97 11.41 22.69
CA ALA A 148 7.27 11.04 21.31
C ALA A 148 7.33 9.52 21.12
N GLN A 149 7.94 8.79 22.06
CA GLN A 149 7.97 7.31 22.03
C GLN A 149 6.57 6.71 22.12
N LYS A 150 5.71 7.23 23.01
CA LYS A 150 4.30 6.80 23.13
C LYS A 150 3.48 7.09 21.87
N ALA A 151 3.91 8.07 21.08
CA ALA A 151 3.19 8.50 19.88
C ALA A 151 3.59 7.72 18.62
N ILE A 152 4.89 7.46 18.39
CA ILE A 152 5.38 6.92 17.12
C ILE A 152 6.35 5.74 17.24
N LEU A 153 6.72 5.29 18.43
CA LEU A 153 7.58 4.13 18.62
C LEU A 153 6.74 2.88 18.93
N LYS A 154 6.45 2.08 17.89
CA LYS A 154 5.61 0.86 17.98
C LYS A 154 6.07 -0.17 19.00
N THR A 155 7.37 -0.18 19.35
CA THR A 155 7.98 -1.12 20.31
C THR A 155 8.00 -0.59 21.75
N ASN A 156 7.49 0.62 22.00
CA ASN A 156 7.43 1.18 23.34
C ASN A 156 6.46 0.37 24.23
N ALA A 157 6.77 0.28 25.53
CA ALA A 157 5.91 -0.43 26.47
C ALA A 157 4.55 0.26 26.70
N ILE A 158 4.52 1.60 26.61
CA ILE A 158 3.31 2.42 26.72
C ILE A 158 3.06 3.10 25.38
N VAL A 159 1.94 2.79 24.74
CA VAL A 159 1.63 3.16 23.35
C VAL A 159 0.32 3.96 23.25
N ASP A 160 0.01 4.77 24.27
CA ASP A 160 -1.29 5.42 24.46
C ASP A 160 -1.50 6.75 23.70
N LYS A 161 -0.46 7.26 23.01
CA LYS A 161 -0.52 8.54 22.27
C LYS A 161 -0.49 8.41 20.75
N GLY A 162 -0.50 7.18 20.21
CA GLY A 162 -0.51 6.94 18.77
C GLY A 162 0.26 5.69 18.32
N ALA A 163 1.25 5.24 19.08
CA ALA A 163 2.09 4.10 18.70
C ALA A 163 1.31 2.78 18.58
N LYS A 164 0.21 2.63 19.31
CA LYS A 164 -0.72 1.49 19.17
C LYS A 164 -1.43 1.54 17.81
N GLU A 165 -2.02 2.67 17.49
CA GLU A 165 -2.75 2.90 16.24
C GLU A 165 -1.80 2.81 15.03
N LEU A 166 -0.54 3.26 15.18
CA LEU A 166 0.50 3.07 14.16
C LEU A 166 0.82 1.59 13.93
N LYS A 167 0.87 0.79 14.99
CA LYS A 167 1.07 -0.66 14.87
C LYS A 167 -0.10 -1.33 14.16
N GLU A 168 -1.34 -0.98 14.54
CA GLU A 168 -2.55 -1.49 13.89
C GLU A 168 -2.62 -1.10 12.41
N LEU A 169 -2.23 0.13 12.08
CA LEU A 169 -2.10 0.59 10.69
C LEU A 169 -1.07 -0.24 9.92
N PHE A 170 0.11 -0.47 10.49
CA PHE A 170 1.15 -1.30 9.88
C PHE A 170 0.62 -2.70 9.56
N GLU A 171 0.00 -3.37 10.53
CA GLU A 171 -0.54 -4.72 10.39
C GLU A 171 -1.66 -4.78 9.34
N SER A 172 -2.53 -3.78 9.29
CA SER A 172 -3.61 -3.71 8.31
C SER A 172 -3.10 -3.49 6.88
N VAL A 173 -2.08 -2.65 6.70
CA VAL A 173 -1.47 -2.41 5.39
C VAL A 173 -0.64 -3.62 4.94
N GLU A 174 0.01 -4.34 5.86
CA GLU A 174 0.69 -5.60 5.54
C GLU A 174 -0.29 -6.67 5.03
N LYS A 175 -1.47 -6.79 5.66
CA LYS A 175 -2.55 -7.67 5.15
C LYS A 175 -3.02 -7.25 3.77
N LEU A 176 -3.28 -5.95 3.58
CA LEU A 176 -3.70 -5.40 2.29
C LEU A 176 -2.65 -5.66 1.20
N SER A 177 -1.36 -5.52 1.52
CA SER A 177 -0.25 -5.78 0.61
C SER A 177 -0.19 -7.24 0.18
N LYS A 178 -0.33 -8.17 1.12
CA LYS A 178 -0.38 -9.62 0.82
C LYS A 178 -1.57 -9.95 -0.08
N ALA A 179 -2.76 -9.47 0.27
CA ALA A 179 -3.97 -9.71 -0.52
C ALA A 179 -3.88 -9.10 -1.94
N ALA A 180 -3.26 -7.93 -2.08
CA ALA A 180 -3.01 -7.30 -3.37
C ALA A 180 -2.03 -8.11 -4.24
N GLN A 181 -0.97 -8.66 -3.65
CA GLN A 181 -0.02 -9.52 -4.35
C GLN A 181 -0.66 -10.84 -4.80
N GLU A 182 -1.52 -11.43 -3.96
CA GLU A 182 -2.28 -12.63 -4.32
C GLU A 182 -3.25 -12.35 -5.46
N ALA A 183 -3.96 -11.22 -5.45
CA ALA A 183 -4.85 -10.83 -6.55
C ALA A 183 -4.10 -10.62 -7.86
N LEU A 184 -2.89 -10.03 -7.83
CA LEU A 184 -2.02 -9.91 -8.99
C LEU A 184 -1.56 -11.30 -9.49
N ALA A 185 -1.11 -12.18 -8.60
CA ALA A 185 -0.68 -13.53 -8.94
C ALA A 185 -1.82 -14.33 -9.59
N ASN A 186 -3.03 -14.26 -9.06
CA ASN A 186 -4.22 -14.91 -9.61
C ASN A 186 -4.55 -14.37 -11.01
N SER A 187 -4.46 -13.04 -11.21
CA SER A 187 -4.68 -12.43 -12.52
C SER A 187 -3.66 -12.88 -13.57
N VAL A 188 -2.40 -13.09 -13.17
CA VAL A 188 -1.36 -13.66 -14.04
C VAL A 188 -1.63 -15.13 -14.32
N GLN A 189 -2.10 -15.90 -13.33
CA GLN A 189 -2.40 -17.31 -13.48
C GLN A 189 -3.55 -17.56 -14.45
N GLU A 190 -4.52 -16.64 -14.56
CA GLU A 190 -5.59 -16.71 -15.57
C GLU A 190 -5.04 -16.78 -17.01
N LEU A 191 -3.87 -16.19 -17.29
CA LEU A 191 -3.21 -16.30 -18.61
C LEU A 191 -2.69 -17.71 -18.94
N THR A 192 -2.30 -18.45 -17.91
CA THR A 192 -1.65 -19.76 -18.05
C THR A 192 -2.60 -20.91 -17.80
N SER A 193 -3.84 -20.64 -17.39
CA SER A 193 -4.87 -21.65 -17.20
C SER A 193 -5.28 -22.23 -18.55
N PRO A 194 -5.13 -23.55 -18.76
CA PRO A 194 -5.59 -24.16 -20.02
C PRO A 194 -7.10 -23.99 -20.13
N VAL A 195 -7.55 -23.52 -21.31
CA VAL A 195 -8.96 -23.50 -21.64
C VAL A 195 -9.44 -24.95 -21.70
N VAL A 196 -10.23 -25.38 -20.73
CA VAL A 196 -10.89 -26.68 -20.80
C VAL A 196 -11.94 -26.57 -21.92
N ALA A 197 -11.65 -27.13 -23.08
CA ALA A 197 -12.64 -27.28 -24.14
C ALA A 197 -13.80 -28.11 -23.58
N GLU A 198 -15.01 -27.55 -23.57
CA GLU A 198 -16.19 -28.32 -23.24
C GLU A 198 -16.29 -29.50 -24.22
N THR A 199 -16.36 -30.71 -23.69
CA THR A 199 -16.59 -31.91 -24.52
C THR A 199 -17.93 -31.74 -25.25
N PRO A 200 -17.97 -31.92 -26.60
CA PRO A 200 -19.22 -31.79 -27.37
C PRO A 200 -20.25 -32.76 -26.77
N LYS A 201 -21.42 -32.25 -26.43
CA LYS A 201 -22.55 -33.12 -26.10
C LYS A 201 -22.87 -33.95 -27.33
N LYS A 202 -22.69 -35.27 -27.23
CA LYS A 202 -23.08 -36.23 -28.27
C LYS A 202 -24.60 -36.13 -28.49
N PRO A 203 -25.07 -36.08 -29.75
CA PRO A 203 -26.47 -36.00 -30.08
C PRO A 203 -27.29 -37.19 -29.64
#